data_ea56a22d5dc6a0ee9ac68a6f7f09ac7e
#
_entry.id   ea56a22d5dc6a0ee9ac68a6f7f09ac7e
#
_cell.length_a   1.000
_cell.length_b   1.000
_cell.length_c   1.000
_cell.angle_alpha   90.00
_cell.angle_beta   90.00
_cell.angle_gamma   90.00
#
_symmetry.space_group_name_H-M   'P 1'
#
loop_
_entity.id
_entity.type
_entity.pdbx_description
1 polymer ?
#
loop_
_entity_poly.entity_id
_entity_poly.type
_entity_poly.pdbx_seq_one_letter_code
_entity_poly.pdbx_strand_id
1 'polypeptide(L)'
;EIKAILDLQPESKVLDKESAVKYISRNFADDSIDTFYKDIKSVKPSTFISIQKGSVTAKQYWKLEWGENKKFDEDIFRSTYDETISLHLRADVNVAASLSGGMDSSSIVGSIAKNNLLTDKLQTFSITPPETFDESFWINKMVEFAEVNHEYVDVSINDPSGVIDNLINLHDEPFQYSSCIYQYLLRENLAKKN
;
A
#
# COMPACT_ATOMS: atom_id res chain seq x y z
N GLU A 1 -15.26 -1.25 2.01
CA GLU A 1 -14.96 -2.59 1.49
C GLU A 1 -16.19 -3.14 0.78
N ILE A 2 -15.99 -3.84 -0.33
CA ILE A 2 -17.07 -4.39 -1.16
C ILE A 2 -17.85 -5.47 -0.40
N LYS A 3 -17.14 -6.29 0.41
CA LYS A 3 -17.79 -7.36 1.20
C LYS A 3 -18.94 -6.84 2.08
N ALA A 4 -18.82 -5.64 2.65
CA ALA A 4 -19.88 -5.05 3.45
C ALA A 4 -21.15 -4.74 2.62
N ILE A 5 -20.98 -4.38 1.35
CA ILE A 5 -22.10 -4.18 0.42
C ILE A 5 -22.73 -5.53 0.07
N LEU A 6 -21.90 -6.53 -0.22
CA LEU A 6 -22.37 -7.87 -0.58
C LEU A 6 -23.09 -8.59 0.57
N ASP A 7 -22.69 -8.32 1.81
CA ASP A 7 -23.37 -8.85 3.00
C ASP A 7 -24.79 -8.26 3.15
N LEU A 8 -24.95 -6.99 2.78
CA LEU A 8 -26.26 -6.30 2.81
C LEU A 8 -27.12 -6.57 1.58
N GLN A 9 -26.48 -6.80 0.43
CA GLN A 9 -27.12 -6.99 -0.89
C GLN A 9 -26.45 -8.15 -1.63
N PRO A 10 -26.69 -9.42 -1.21
CA PRO A 10 -26.05 -10.59 -1.83
C PRO A 10 -26.35 -10.74 -3.32
N GLU A 11 -27.49 -10.22 -3.80
CA GLU A 11 -27.86 -10.19 -5.21
C GLU A 11 -26.91 -9.36 -6.09
N SER A 12 -26.16 -8.43 -5.49
CA SER A 12 -25.14 -7.63 -6.18
C SER A 12 -23.85 -8.42 -6.48
N LYS A 13 -23.74 -9.68 -6.01
CA LYS A 13 -22.61 -10.58 -6.32
C LYS A 13 -22.71 -11.11 -7.76
N VAL A 14 -22.71 -10.20 -8.72
CA VAL A 14 -22.75 -10.50 -10.15
C VAL A 14 -21.47 -10.03 -10.82
N LEU A 15 -20.74 -10.96 -11.44
CA LEU A 15 -19.46 -10.65 -12.10
C LEU A 15 -19.64 -9.63 -13.23
N ASP A 16 -18.83 -8.58 -13.21
CA ASP A 16 -18.62 -7.72 -14.38
C ASP A 16 -17.67 -8.41 -15.36
N LYS A 17 -18.22 -8.83 -16.50
CA LYS A 17 -17.48 -9.60 -17.50
C LYS A 17 -16.41 -8.77 -18.20
N GLU A 18 -16.62 -7.47 -18.37
CA GLU A 18 -15.68 -6.59 -19.03
C GLU A 18 -14.44 -6.39 -18.14
N SER A 19 -14.63 -6.12 -16.85
CA SER A 19 -13.56 -6.04 -15.88
C SER A 19 -12.77 -7.34 -15.78
N ALA A 20 -13.46 -8.50 -15.77
CA ALA A 20 -12.81 -9.80 -15.77
C ALA A 20 -11.95 -10.04 -17.04
N VAL A 21 -12.46 -9.68 -18.22
CA VAL A 21 -11.72 -9.80 -19.48
C VAL A 21 -10.50 -8.87 -19.49
N LYS A 22 -10.63 -7.63 -19.03
CA LYS A 22 -9.52 -6.68 -18.90
C LYS A 22 -8.42 -7.24 -18.00
N TYR A 23 -8.81 -7.78 -16.85
CA TYR A 23 -7.86 -8.37 -15.91
C TYR A 23 -7.10 -9.56 -16.51
N ILE A 24 -7.81 -10.52 -17.09
CA ILE A 24 -7.19 -11.74 -17.68
C ILE A 24 -6.28 -11.39 -18.86
N SER A 25 -6.71 -10.42 -19.70
CA SER A 25 -5.99 -10.10 -20.94
C SER A 25 -4.84 -9.12 -20.76
N ARG A 26 -4.92 -8.21 -19.78
CA ARG A 26 -4.00 -7.08 -19.63
C ARG A 26 -3.50 -6.88 -18.20
N ASN A 27 -3.96 -7.70 -17.27
CA ASN A 27 -3.69 -7.55 -15.82
C ASN A 27 -4.09 -6.16 -15.29
N PHE A 28 -5.20 -5.59 -15.79
CA PHE A 28 -5.75 -4.32 -15.31
C PHE A 28 -6.93 -4.55 -14.36
N ALA A 29 -6.84 -4.00 -13.16
CA ALA A 29 -7.91 -4.03 -12.15
C ALA A 29 -8.44 -2.63 -11.81
N ASP A 30 -7.59 -1.59 -11.83
CA ASP A 30 -7.89 -0.25 -11.30
C ASP A 30 -7.76 0.85 -12.38
N ASP A 31 -8.12 0.55 -13.64
CA ASP A 31 -8.04 1.50 -14.75
C ASP A 31 -9.29 2.39 -14.89
N SER A 32 -10.34 2.09 -14.15
CA SER A 32 -11.62 2.80 -14.18
C SER A 32 -12.30 2.81 -12.82
N ILE A 33 -13.54 3.30 -12.76
CA ILE A 33 -14.39 3.19 -11.56
C ILE A 33 -15.11 1.84 -11.47
N ASP A 34 -14.99 1.01 -12.51
CA ASP A 34 -15.62 -0.28 -12.54
C ASP A 34 -14.91 -1.25 -11.61
N THR A 35 -15.67 -2.08 -10.93
CA THR A 35 -15.16 -3.16 -10.09
C THR A 35 -15.42 -4.49 -10.78
N PHE A 36 -14.98 -5.60 -10.17
CA PHE A 36 -15.35 -6.95 -10.64
C PHE A 36 -16.82 -7.27 -10.39
N TYR A 37 -17.57 -6.40 -9.73
CA TYR A 37 -18.99 -6.53 -9.49
C TYR A 37 -19.77 -5.53 -10.33
N LYS A 38 -20.70 -6.03 -11.16
CA LYS A 38 -21.42 -5.27 -12.19
C LYS A 38 -22.04 -3.97 -11.69
N ASP A 39 -22.67 -4.02 -10.53
CA ASP A 39 -23.45 -2.90 -9.98
C ASP A 39 -22.74 -2.16 -8.84
N ILE A 40 -21.49 -2.52 -8.55
CA ILE A 40 -20.65 -1.85 -7.54
C ILE A 40 -19.58 -1.07 -8.24
N LYS A 41 -19.47 0.23 -7.93
CA LYS A 41 -18.51 1.14 -8.55
C LYS A 41 -17.64 1.83 -7.50
N SER A 42 -16.40 2.07 -7.84
CA SER A 42 -15.49 2.87 -7.02
C SER A 42 -15.84 4.35 -7.13
N VAL A 43 -15.61 5.09 -6.05
CA VAL A 43 -15.67 6.55 -6.09
C VAL A 43 -14.47 7.08 -6.89
N LYS A 44 -14.70 8.01 -7.81
CA LYS A 44 -13.62 8.61 -8.60
C LYS A 44 -12.54 9.20 -7.69
N PRO A 45 -11.25 9.09 -8.03
CA PRO A 45 -10.19 9.78 -7.32
C PRO A 45 -10.48 11.27 -7.14
N SER A 46 -10.00 11.85 -6.05
CA SER A 46 -10.19 13.26 -5.72
C SER A 46 -11.64 13.72 -5.59
N THR A 47 -12.57 12.80 -5.33
CA THR A 47 -14.00 13.08 -5.24
C THR A 47 -14.54 12.65 -3.90
N PHE A 48 -15.42 13.45 -3.30
CA PHE A 48 -16.26 13.01 -2.21
C PHE A 48 -17.73 12.99 -2.62
N ILE A 49 -18.47 12.08 -2.00
CA ILE A 49 -19.92 11.95 -2.20
C ILE A 49 -20.61 12.43 -0.93
N SER A 50 -21.58 13.31 -1.11
CA SER A 50 -22.48 13.75 -0.03
C SER A 50 -23.86 13.17 -0.26
N ILE A 51 -24.43 12.54 0.76
CA ILE A 51 -25.77 11.96 0.74
C ILE A 51 -26.62 12.68 1.77
N GLN A 52 -27.61 13.44 1.30
CA GLN A 52 -28.51 14.19 2.18
C GLN A 52 -29.96 14.01 1.72
N LYS A 53 -30.83 13.55 2.62
CA LYS A 53 -32.26 13.36 2.36
C LYS A 53 -32.57 12.61 1.06
N GLY A 54 -31.79 11.55 0.77
CA GLY A 54 -31.95 10.74 -0.44
C GLY A 54 -31.34 11.35 -1.73
N SER A 55 -30.79 12.54 -1.67
CA SER A 55 -30.04 13.15 -2.77
C SER A 55 -28.56 12.82 -2.67
N VAL A 56 -27.98 12.37 -3.77
CA VAL A 56 -26.56 12.01 -3.88
C VAL A 56 -25.88 13.06 -4.74
N THR A 57 -24.83 13.70 -4.21
CA THR A 57 -23.99 14.67 -4.96
C THR A 57 -22.53 14.28 -4.87
N ALA A 58 -21.84 14.34 -6.00
CA ALA A 58 -20.40 14.09 -6.08
C ALA A 58 -19.66 15.41 -6.37
N LYS A 59 -18.61 15.70 -5.60
CA LYS A 59 -17.80 16.90 -5.80
C LYS A 59 -16.31 16.54 -5.83
N GLN A 60 -15.63 16.95 -6.89
CA GLN A 60 -14.18 16.87 -6.97
C GLN A 60 -13.57 17.97 -6.08
N TYR A 61 -12.70 17.59 -5.15
CA TYR A 61 -12.06 18.52 -4.21
C TYR A 61 -10.60 18.81 -4.56
N TRP A 62 -9.99 18.01 -5.43
CA TRP A 62 -8.61 18.18 -5.85
C TRP A 62 -8.46 17.81 -7.33
N LYS A 63 -7.53 18.44 -8.00
CA LYS A 63 -7.14 18.18 -9.38
C LYS A 63 -5.63 18.32 -9.50
N LEU A 64 -4.99 17.37 -10.16
CA LEU A 64 -3.59 17.51 -10.52
C LEU A 64 -3.44 18.61 -11.58
N GLU A 65 -2.74 19.67 -11.20
CA GLU A 65 -2.40 20.76 -12.13
C GLU A 65 -0.97 20.56 -12.61
N TRP A 66 -0.82 20.29 -13.90
CA TRP A 66 0.47 20.28 -14.56
C TRP A 66 0.92 21.72 -14.75
N GLY A 67 1.90 22.17 -13.94
CA GLY A 67 2.46 23.50 -14.12
C GLY A 67 3.42 23.54 -15.31
N GLU A 68 3.01 24.14 -16.41
CA GLU A 68 3.95 24.55 -17.44
C GLU A 68 4.90 25.58 -16.82
N ASN A 69 6.21 25.34 -16.84
CA ASN A 69 7.26 26.26 -16.39
C ASN A 69 7.51 26.44 -14.88
N LYS A 70 7.01 25.61 -14.00
CA LYS A 70 7.54 25.60 -12.62
C LYS A 70 8.88 24.87 -12.62
N LYS A 71 9.96 25.58 -12.27
CA LYS A 71 11.24 24.94 -12.00
C LYS A 71 11.11 24.04 -10.76
N PHE A 72 11.71 22.86 -10.84
CA PHE A 72 11.83 22.00 -9.67
C PHE A 72 12.63 22.73 -8.59
N ASP A 73 12.08 22.82 -7.39
CA ASP A 73 12.73 23.39 -6.21
C ASP A 73 13.02 22.24 -5.23
N GLU A 74 14.31 21.94 -5.08
CA GLU A 74 14.78 20.83 -4.27
C GLU A 74 14.49 21.05 -2.78
N ASP A 75 14.56 22.27 -2.29
CA ASP A 75 14.33 22.58 -0.88
C ASP A 75 12.84 22.44 -0.52
N ILE A 76 11.97 22.91 -1.40
CA ILE A 76 10.53 22.71 -1.25
C ILE A 76 10.18 21.23 -1.32
N PHE A 77 10.75 20.49 -2.27
CA PHE A 77 10.52 19.06 -2.38
C PHE A 77 10.95 18.34 -1.11
N ARG A 78 12.16 18.60 -0.63
CA ARG A 78 12.71 17.98 0.57
C ARG A 78 11.91 18.28 1.82
N SER A 79 11.57 19.55 2.03
CA SER A 79 10.77 19.97 3.19
C SER A 79 9.37 19.34 3.18
N THR A 80 8.71 19.30 2.01
CA THR A 80 7.40 18.68 1.85
C THR A 80 7.46 17.16 2.09
N TYR A 81 8.53 16.51 1.62
CA TYR A 81 8.76 15.08 1.84
C TYR A 81 8.94 14.76 3.32
N ASP A 82 9.82 15.48 4.01
CA ASP A 82 10.09 15.29 5.44
C ASP A 82 8.86 15.58 6.31
N GLU A 83 8.11 16.64 5.98
CA GLU A 83 6.83 16.95 6.64
C GLU A 83 5.79 15.82 6.44
N THR A 84 5.68 15.30 5.22
CA THR A 84 4.78 14.21 4.90
C THR A 84 5.12 12.96 5.73
N ILE A 85 6.39 12.59 5.82
CA ILE A 85 6.84 11.47 6.64
C ILE A 85 6.51 11.71 8.11
N SER A 86 6.79 12.91 8.63
CA SER A 86 6.44 13.28 10.00
C SER A 86 4.95 13.11 10.29
N LEU A 87 4.08 13.48 9.33
CA LEU A 87 2.63 13.30 9.46
C LEU A 87 2.23 11.82 9.50
N HIS A 88 2.88 10.95 8.71
CA HIS A 88 2.62 9.52 8.69
C HIS A 88 3.09 8.78 9.94
N LEU A 89 4.02 9.36 10.69
CA LEU A 89 4.49 8.78 11.96
C LEU A 89 3.54 9.08 13.15
N ARG A 90 2.53 9.93 12.95
CA ARG A 90 1.54 10.23 14.00
C ARG A 90 0.65 9.02 14.22
N ALA A 91 0.90 8.29 15.29
CA ALA A 91 0.15 7.10 15.67
C ALA A 91 0.14 6.98 17.20
N ASP A 92 -0.91 6.37 17.72
CA ASP A 92 -1.08 5.98 19.13
C ASP A 92 -0.63 4.53 19.40
N VAL A 93 0.02 3.93 18.39
CA VAL A 93 0.64 2.61 18.44
C VAL A 93 2.06 2.68 17.87
N ASN A 94 2.87 1.66 18.15
CA ASN A 94 4.22 1.58 17.61
C ASN A 94 4.21 1.55 16.08
N VAL A 95 5.07 2.38 15.48
CA VAL A 95 5.24 2.44 14.03
C VAL A 95 6.47 1.63 13.64
N ALA A 96 6.34 0.87 12.56
CA ALA A 96 7.42 0.12 11.95
C ALA A 96 7.46 0.37 10.43
N ALA A 97 8.60 0.14 9.80
CA ALA A 97 8.75 0.29 8.36
C ALA A 97 9.26 -0.99 7.69
N SER A 98 8.72 -1.29 6.52
CA SER A 98 9.32 -2.29 5.64
C SER A 98 10.54 -1.69 4.94
N LEU A 99 11.65 -2.39 4.93
CA LEU A 99 12.90 -1.98 4.30
C LEU A 99 13.31 -3.00 3.24
N SER A 100 13.26 -2.63 1.97
CA SER A 100 13.60 -3.52 0.85
C SER A 100 15.00 -3.27 0.28
N GLY A 101 15.72 -2.25 0.77
CA GLY A 101 16.96 -1.80 0.16
C GLY A 101 16.79 -0.97 -1.11
N GLY A 102 15.57 -0.88 -1.64
CA GLY A 102 15.22 0.00 -2.75
C GLY A 102 15.19 1.48 -2.35
N MET A 103 15.21 2.37 -3.34
CA MET A 103 15.29 3.81 -3.12
C MET A 103 14.15 4.35 -2.26
N ASP A 104 12.92 3.92 -2.50
CA ASP A 104 11.73 4.46 -1.82
C ASP A 104 11.75 4.13 -0.33
N SER A 105 11.91 2.85 0.02
CA SER A 105 11.97 2.43 1.42
C SER A 105 13.17 3.03 2.16
N SER A 106 14.32 3.10 1.49
CA SER A 106 15.54 3.69 2.04
C SER A 106 15.39 5.20 2.26
N SER A 107 14.73 5.92 1.36
CA SER A 107 14.48 7.36 1.52
C SER A 107 13.56 7.66 2.69
N ILE A 108 12.53 6.83 2.92
CA ILE A 108 11.64 6.96 4.08
C ILE A 108 12.42 6.75 5.38
N VAL A 109 13.11 5.61 5.50
CA VAL A 109 13.91 5.29 6.70
C VAL A 109 15.01 6.32 6.93
N GLY A 110 15.68 6.77 5.85
CA GLY A 110 16.70 7.81 5.91
C GLY A 110 16.20 9.17 6.37
N SER A 111 14.99 9.58 5.92
CA SER A 111 14.36 10.81 6.39
C SER A 111 14.00 10.73 7.87
N ILE A 112 13.45 9.61 8.33
CA ILE A 112 13.13 9.39 9.75
C ILE A 112 14.37 9.52 10.62
N ALA A 113 15.46 8.83 10.23
CA ALA A 113 16.71 8.85 10.98
C ALA A 113 17.39 10.23 10.97
N LYS A 114 17.54 10.83 9.78
CA LYS A 114 18.19 12.12 9.60
C LYS A 114 17.52 13.25 10.39
N ASN A 115 16.21 13.25 10.45
CA ASN A 115 15.41 14.30 11.08
C ASN A 115 15.05 13.96 12.53
N ASN A 116 15.52 12.84 13.08
CA ASN A 116 15.21 12.37 14.43
C ASN A 116 13.70 12.41 14.73
N LEU A 117 12.90 11.90 13.83
CA LEU A 117 11.43 12.00 13.91
C LEU A 117 10.81 11.06 14.96
N LEU A 118 11.57 10.13 15.51
CA LEU A 118 11.17 9.23 16.58
C LEU A 118 12.11 9.35 17.78
N THR A 119 11.57 9.19 18.98
CA THR A 119 12.34 9.14 20.23
C THR A 119 13.08 7.83 20.40
N ASP A 120 12.47 6.75 19.96
CA ASP A 120 13.04 5.40 19.99
C ASP A 120 13.54 4.99 18.59
N LYS A 121 14.40 3.97 18.56
CA LYS A 121 14.88 3.42 17.30
C LYS A 121 13.73 2.84 16.50
N LEU A 122 13.61 3.25 15.24
CA LEU A 122 12.62 2.71 14.32
C LEU A 122 12.80 1.19 14.18
N GLN A 123 11.72 0.46 14.34
CA GLN A 123 11.70 -0.95 14.01
C GLN A 123 11.51 -1.12 12.49
N THR A 124 12.40 -1.86 11.85
CA THR A 124 12.32 -2.15 10.43
C THR A 124 12.32 -3.65 10.16
N PHE A 125 11.67 -4.03 9.08
CA PHE A 125 11.54 -5.43 8.68
C PHE A 125 11.84 -5.60 7.20
N SER A 126 12.56 -6.66 6.87
CA SER A 126 12.75 -7.12 5.50
C SER A 126 12.35 -8.58 5.37
N ILE A 127 11.85 -8.95 4.21
CA ILE A 127 11.70 -10.37 3.87
C ILE A 127 13.11 -10.90 3.62
N THR A 128 13.41 -12.10 4.12
CA THR A 128 14.66 -12.79 3.80
C THR A 128 14.75 -12.96 2.29
N PRO A 129 15.73 -12.31 1.62
CA PRO A 129 15.78 -12.33 0.17
C PRO A 129 16.17 -13.74 -0.33
N PRO A 130 15.54 -14.20 -1.43
CA PRO A 130 15.98 -15.41 -2.10
C PRO A 130 17.38 -15.19 -2.72
N GLU A 131 18.18 -16.25 -2.81
CA GLU A 131 19.55 -16.19 -3.35
C GLU A 131 19.66 -15.51 -4.72
N THR A 132 18.59 -15.59 -5.54
CA THR A 132 18.56 -15.01 -6.89
C THR A 132 18.36 -13.50 -6.92
N PHE A 133 17.86 -12.88 -5.84
CA PHE A 133 17.59 -11.44 -5.72
C PHE A 133 17.99 -10.94 -4.34
N ASP A 134 19.27 -11.07 -4.03
CA ASP A 134 19.79 -10.68 -2.72
C ASP A 134 20.02 -9.16 -2.63
N GLU A 135 19.08 -8.47 -2.00
CA GLU A 135 19.17 -7.05 -1.68
C GLU A 135 19.78 -6.78 -0.29
N SER A 136 20.25 -7.82 0.42
CA SER A 136 20.75 -7.71 1.80
C SER A 136 21.89 -6.69 1.96
N PHE A 137 22.73 -6.54 0.94
CA PHE A 137 23.79 -5.55 0.95
C PHE A 137 23.24 -4.13 1.16
N TRP A 138 22.22 -3.74 0.40
CA TRP A 138 21.63 -2.40 0.48
C TRP A 138 20.79 -2.22 1.75
N ILE A 139 20.06 -3.27 2.16
CA ILE A 139 19.33 -3.29 3.42
C ILE A 139 20.29 -3.05 4.60
N ASN A 140 21.39 -3.81 4.68
CA ASN A 140 22.35 -3.70 5.77
C ASN A 140 23.04 -2.34 5.78
N LYS A 141 23.34 -1.77 4.60
CA LYS A 141 23.89 -0.40 4.52
C LYS A 141 22.93 0.65 5.07
N MET A 142 21.62 0.48 4.81
CA MET A 142 20.61 1.39 5.33
C MET A 142 20.40 1.22 6.84
N VAL A 143 20.42 -0.02 7.33
CA VAL A 143 20.35 -0.34 8.76
C VAL A 143 21.52 0.30 9.52
N GLU A 144 22.74 0.17 8.98
CA GLU A 144 23.93 0.77 9.55
C GLU A 144 23.85 2.31 9.56
N PHE A 145 23.43 2.91 8.44
CA PHE A 145 23.32 4.37 8.29
C PHE A 145 22.26 4.98 9.23
N ALA A 146 21.11 4.35 9.31
CA ALA A 146 19.96 4.87 10.05
C ALA A 146 19.90 4.41 11.52
N GLU A 147 20.83 3.53 11.94
CA GLU A 147 20.91 2.95 13.29
C GLU A 147 19.57 2.38 13.81
N VAL A 148 18.78 1.77 12.91
CA VAL A 148 17.46 1.22 13.21
C VAL A 148 17.56 -0.18 13.82
N ASN A 149 16.49 -0.59 14.51
CA ASN A 149 16.29 -1.99 14.87
C ASN A 149 15.76 -2.75 13.67
N HIS A 150 16.50 -3.74 13.20
CA HIS A 150 16.16 -4.46 11.97
C HIS A 150 15.98 -5.95 12.21
N GLU A 151 14.99 -6.53 11.54
CA GLU A 151 14.74 -7.96 11.56
C GLU A 151 14.44 -8.48 10.14
N TYR A 152 15.10 -9.58 9.76
CA TYR A 152 14.71 -10.36 8.59
C TYR A 152 13.60 -11.35 8.98
N VAL A 153 12.56 -11.36 8.17
CA VAL A 153 11.40 -12.26 8.35
C VAL A 153 11.44 -13.30 7.24
N ASP A 154 11.52 -14.56 7.64
CA ASP A 154 11.38 -15.66 6.70
C ASP A 154 9.90 -15.85 6.36
N VAL A 155 9.59 -15.78 5.07
CA VAL A 155 8.23 -15.96 4.54
C VAL A 155 8.22 -17.18 3.62
N SER A 156 7.97 -18.35 4.18
CA SER A 156 7.77 -19.58 3.41
C SER A 156 6.29 -19.74 3.07
N ILE A 157 6.04 -20.08 1.80
CA ILE A 157 4.67 -20.33 1.30
C ILE A 157 4.42 -21.84 1.34
N ASN A 158 3.85 -22.31 2.45
CA ASN A 158 3.52 -23.73 2.61
C ASN A 158 2.19 -24.10 1.96
N ASP A 159 1.25 -23.17 1.91
CA ASP A 159 -0.05 -23.32 1.25
C ASP A 159 -0.33 -22.11 0.34
N PRO A 160 0.10 -22.15 -0.93
CA PRO A 160 -0.14 -21.07 -1.87
C PRO A 160 -1.63 -20.78 -2.11
N SER A 161 -2.45 -21.84 -2.14
CA SER A 161 -3.88 -21.68 -2.40
C SER A 161 -4.58 -20.93 -1.27
N GLY A 162 -4.32 -21.33 -0.02
CA GLY A 162 -4.89 -20.66 1.15
C GLY A 162 -4.45 -19.19 1.28
N VAL A 163 -3.20 -18.88 0.93
CA VAL A 163 -2.71 -17.50 0.91
C VAL A 163 -3.44 -16.66 -0.15
N ILE A 164 -3.65 -17.21 -1.35
CA ILE A 164 -4.38 -16.54 -2.43
C ILE A 164 -5.84 -16.31 -2.04
N ASP A 165 -6.50 -17.32 -1.50
CA ASP A 165 -7.89 -17.21 -1.05
C ASP A 165 -8.05 -16.15 0.05
N ASN A 166 -7.14 -16.11 1.01
CA ASN A 166 -7.12 -15.09 2.05
C ASN A 166 -6.92 -13.68 1.47
N LEU A 167 -6.00 -13.53 0.52
CA LEU A 167 -5.77 -12.25 -0.16
C LEU A 167 -6.99 -11.77 -0.94
N ILE A 168 -7.64 -12.63 -1.72
CA ILE A 168 -8.87 -12.30 -2.45
C ILE A 168 -9.97 -11.87 -1.46
N ASN A 169 -10.12 -12.58 -0.34
CA ASN A 169 -11.07 -12.22 0.70
C ASN A 169 -10.75 -10.89 1.39
N LEU A 170 -9.47 -10.53 1.51
CA LEU A 170 -9.06 -9.24 2.07
C LEU A 170 -9.26 -8.09 1.09
N HIS A 171 -8.97 -8.31 -0.18
CA HIS A 171 -9.09 -7.29 -1.22
C HIS A 171 -10.51 -7.17 -1.80
N ASP A 172 -11.38 -8.17 -1.59
CA ASP A 172 -12.69 -8.33 -2.22
C ASP A 172 -12.64 -8.58 -3.73
N GLU A 173 -11.49 -8.42 -4.35
CA GLU A 173 -11.24 -8.51 -5.79
C GLU A 173 -9.88 -9.16 -6.08
N PRO A 174 -9.65 -9.67 -7.29
CA PRO A 174 -8.33 -10.16 -7.70
C PRO A 174 -7.25 -9.08 -7.61
N PHE A 175 -6.06 -9.45 -7.18
CA PHE A 175 -4.91 -8.55 -7.08
C PHE A 175 -3.95 -8.73 -8.26
N GLN A 176 -3.24 -7.66 -8.63
CA GLN A 176 -2.42 -7.62 -9.86
C GLN A 176 -0.99 -8.17 -9.68
N TYR A 177 -0.42 -8.03 -8.49
CA TYR A 177 1.01 -8.24 -8.28
C TYR A 177 1.29 -9.31 -7.23
N SER A 178 2.23 -10.21 -7.52
CA SER A 178 2.71 -11.22 -6.57
C SER A 178 3.33 -10.63 -5.30
N SER A 179 3.80 -9.38 -5.35
CA SER A 179 4.30 -8.66 -4.18
C SER A 179 3.26 -8.54 -3.06
N CYS A 180 1.96 -8.55 -3.39
CA CYS A 180 0.88 -8.57 -2.40
C CYS A 180 0.97 -9.81 -1.49
N ILE A 181 1.37 -10.95 -2.03
CA ILE A 181 1.54 -12.21 -1.28
C ILE A 181 2.63 -12.04 -0.22
N TYR A 182 3.78 -11.54 -0.62
CA TYR A 182 4.90 -11.34 0.29
C TYR A 182 4.61 -10.30 1.37
N GLN A 183 3.94 -9.21 1.00
CA GLN A 183 3.51 -8.19 1.96
C GLN A 183 2.47 -8.72 2.96
N TYR A 184 1.55 -9.55 2.50
CA TYR A 184 0.58 -10.21 3.38
C TYR A 184 1.30 -11.11 4.38
N LEU A 185 2.17 -12.00 3.92
CA LEU A 185 2.92 -12.92 4.75
C LEU A 185 3.83 -12.20 5.75
N LEU A 186 4.48 -11.12 5.33
CA LEU A 186 5.27 -10.28 6.24
C LEU A 186 4.41 -9.75 7.38
N ARG A 187 3.27 -9.14 7.06
CA ARG A 187 2.35 -8.56 8.06
C ARG A 187 1.74 -9.63 8.97
N GLU A 188 1.36 -10.78 8.41
CA GLU A 188 0.86 -11.91 9.20
C GLU A 188 1.90 -12.42 10.20
N ASN A 189 3.17 -12.55 9.79
CA ASN A 189 4.25 -12.94 10.69
C ASN A 189 4.50 -11.89 11.77
N LEU A 190 4.45 -10.61 11.44
CA LEU A 190 4.61 -9.52 12.41
C LEU A 190 3.45 -9.50 13.43
N ALA A 191 2.22 -9.71 12.99
CA ALA A 191 1.05 -9.75 13.86
C ALA A 191 1.09 -10.94 14.87
N LYS A 192 1.77 -12.02 14.52
CA LYS A 192 1.96 -13.17 15.44
C LYS A 192 3.01 -12.93 16.53
N LYS A 193 3.85 -11.90 16.40
CA LYS A 193 4.92 -11.55 17.33
C LYS A 193 4.50 -10.52 18.38
N ASN A 194 3.37 -9.87 18.20
CA ASN A 194 2.75 -8.93 19.12
C ASN A 194 1.55 -9.58 19.82
#